data_0eeae4f3a63fe754bcb5ba13c74c33c8
#
_entry.id   0eeae4f3a63fe754bcb5ba13c74c33c8
#
_cell.length_a   1.000
_cell.length_b   1.000
_cell.length_c   1.000
_cell.angle_alpha   90.00
_cell.angle_beta   90.00
_cell.angle_gamma   90.00
#
_symmetry.space_group_name_H-M   'P 1'
#
loop_
_entity.id
_entity.type
_entity.pdbx_description
1 polymer ?
#
loop_
_entity_poly.entity_id
_entity_poly.type
_entity_poly.pdbx_seq_one_letter_code
_entity_poly.pdbx_strand_id
1 'polypeptide(L)'
;MSGQVARVQRGTRGLEAVKGPSDGTTTTYRAYVQGFTRSAHPQTVQGFAEYIEGMKGKRPAASVNLAIAAGKAAFVQAAQRAGMEARELTLLKGALSELRNMRRQAADVATITPAERVKLFSALPLRVRLIAECLYQTGARVSEIVGLRRDHVKVNGHVELRLFGKGSKEREATITAGLYARILATFPDGDYLFTTDRGNAYRRTYITREIDRAARRVLGRSVTAHVLRHSRATDLIERTGKVKGVSRMLGHASEATTLRYYVKQSLTEEELSEGV
;
A
#
# COMPACT_ATOMS: atom_id res chain seq x y z
N MET A 1 43.33 -6.23 13.29
CA MET A 1 41.86 -6.50 13.30
C MET A 1 41.07 -5.47 14.12
N SER A 2 41.58 -4.89 15.21
CA SER A 2 40.85 -3.90 16.04
C SER A 2 40.52 -2.56 15.36
N GLY A 3 41.32 -2.08 14.42
CA GLY A 3 41.07 -0.82 13.70
C GLY A 3 39.91 -0.84 12.71
N GLN A 4 39.63 -2.00 12.09
CA GLN A 4 38.51 -2.15 11.14
C GLN A 4 37.15 -2.20 11.86
N VAL A 5 37.08 -2.86 13.01
CA VAL A 5 35.84 -2.92 13.82
C VAL A 5 35.48 -1.54 14.36
N ALA A 6 36.47 -0.73 14.79
CA ALA A 6 36.25 0.62 15.29
C ALA A 6 35.79 1.60 14.17
N ARG A 7 36.21 1.41 12.91
CA ARG A 7 35.75 2.22 11.77
C ARG A 7 34.30 1.88 11.35
N VAL A 8 33.93 0.59 11.36
CA VAL A 8 32.55 0.16 11.11
C VAL A 8 31.60 0.71 12.20
N GLN A 9 32.04 0.75 13.46
CA GLN A 9 31.26 1.36 14.56
C GLN A 9 31.06 2.89 14.39
N ARG A 10 32.03 3.62 13.82
CA ARG A 10 31.82 5.04 13.50
C ARG A 10 30.76 5.28 12.40
N GLY A 11 30.61 4.37 11.47
CA GLY A 11 29.60 4.44 10.39
C GLY A 11 28.17 4.24 10.86
N THR A 12 27.93 3.83 12.10
CA THR A 12 26.57 3.59 12.63
C THR A 12 25.96 4.82 13.33
N ARG A 13 26.74 5.87 13.61
CA ARG A 13 26.18 7.11 14.15
C ARG A 13 25.21 7.74 13.13
N GLY A 14 24.01 8.08 13.60
CA GLY A 14 22.98 8.71 12.77
C GLY A 14 22.16 7.74 11.90
N LEU A 15 22.08 6.47 12.26
CA LEU A 15 21.17 5.51 11.58
C LEU A 15 19.74 6.05 11.48
N GLU A 16 19.28 6.76 12.51
CA GLU A 16 17.92 7.33 12.56
C GLU A 16 17.65 8.39 11.49
N ALA A 17 18.70 9.01 10.92
CA ALA A 17 18.56 9.95 9.81
C ALA A 17 18.32 9.30 8.45
N VAL A 18 17.87 8.04 8.43
CA VAL A 18 17.58 7.30 7.19
C VAL A 18 16.50 7.98 6.35
N LYS A 19 16.73 7.99 5.04
CA LYS A 19 15.74 8.41 4.04
C LYS A 19 15.30 7.19 3.21
N GLY A 20 14.00 7.05 3.03
CA GLY A 20 13.40 6.10 2.10
C GLY A 20 13.13 6.76 0.74
N PRO A 21 12.68 5.99 -0.25
CA PRO A 21 12.41 6.49 -1.60
C PRO A 21 11.19 7.44 -1.70
N SER A 22 10.47 7.67 -0.62
CA SER A 22 9.40 8.66 -0.50
C SER A 22 9.23 9.06 0.96
N ASP A 23 8.55 10.20 1.24
CA ASP A 23 8.34 10.69 2.60
C ASP A 23 7.63 9.68 3.51
N GLY A 24 6.59 9.03 3.00
CA GLY A 24 5.88 7.96 3.73
C GLY A 24 6.78 6.76 4.02
N THR A 25 7.68 6.40 3.09
CA THR A 25 8.67 5.34 3.29
C THR A 25 9.75 5.80 4.26
N THR A 26 10.17 7.05 4.20
CA THR A 26 11.13 7.65 5.13
C THR A 26 10.61 7.58 6.57
N THR A 27 9.36 7.97 6.81
CA THR A 27 8.72 7.87 8.13
C THR A 27 8.69 6.42 8.63
N THR A 28 8.34 5.50 7.76
CA THR A 28 8.30 4.06 8.08
C THR A 28 9.70 3.51 8.38
N TYR A 29 10.70 3.86 7.57
CA TYR A 29 12.08 3.43 7.78
C TYR A 29 12.64 3.95 9.10
N ARG A 30 12.41 5.22 9.43
CA ARG A 30 12.80 5.79 10.71
C ARG A 30 12.19 5.05 11.90
N ALA A 31 10.91 4.70 11.84
CA ALA A 31 10.25 3.96 12.90
C ALA A 31 10.90 2.58 13.15
N TYR A 32 11.25 1.83 12.08
CA TYR A 32 11.95 0.55 12.23
C TYR A 32 13.37 0.71 12.75
N VAL A 33 14.11 1.70 12.24
CA VAL A 33 15.48 1.98 12.70
C VAL A 33 15.49 2.44 14.16
N GLN A 34 14.56 3.29 14.57
CA GLN A 34 14.40 3.68 15.98
C GLN A 34 14.07 2.50 16.87
N GLY A 35 13.28 1.53 16.40
CA GLY A 35 13.04 0.29 17.12
C GLY A 35 14.33 -0.50 17.37
N PHE A 36 15.21 -0.55 16.37
CA PHE A 36 16.52 -1.18 16.50
C PHE A 36 17.46 -0.37 17.43
N THR A 37 17.62 0.93 17.21
CA THR A 37 18.57 1.76 17.99
C THR A 37 18.20 1.86 19.48
N ARG A 38 16.91 1.67 19.82
CA ARG A 38 16.40 1.60 21.20
C ARG A 38 16.46 0.20 21.82
N SER A 39 16.77 -0.81 21.00
CA SER A 39 16.89 -2.18 21.50
C SER A 39 18.22 -2.39 22.22
N ALA A 40 18.34 -3.50 22.98
CA ALA A 40 19.57 -3.88 23.65
C ALA A 40 20.67 -4.41 22.70
N HIS A 41 20.36 -4.55 21.40
CA HIS A 41 21.33 -5.06 20.43
C HIS A 41 22.40 -4.02 20.09
N PRO A 42 23.66 -4.44 19.91
CA PRO A 42 24.72 -3.55 19.45
C PRO A 42 24.37 -2.90 18.11
N GLN A 43 24.70 -1.62 17.94
CA GLN A 43 24.44 -0.88 16.69
C GLN A 43 25.46 -1.25 15.61
N THR A 44 25.55 -2.52 15.29
CA THR A 44 26.40 -3.12 14.25
C THR A 44 25.52 -3.90 13.27
N VAL A 45 26.07 -4.30 12.12
CA VAL A 45 25.37 -5.17 11.15
C VAL A 45 24.99 -6.50 11.84
N GLN A 46 25.87 -7.06 12.66
CA GLN A 46 25.62 -8.29 13.40
C GLN A 46 24.47 -8.10 14.41
N GLY A 47 24.51 -7.07 15.25
CA GLY A 47 23.42 -6.79 16.21
C GLY A 47 22.10 -6.47 15.50
N PHE A 48 22.14 -5.85 14.31
CA PHE A 48 20.94 -5.69 13.49
C PHE A 48 20.41 -7.03 12.97
N ALA A 49 21.29 -7.95 12.56
CA ALA A 49 20.87 -9.30 12.16
C ALA A 49 20.16 -10.04 13.30
N GLU A 50 20.71 -9.98 14.53
CA GLU A 50 20.11 -10.56 15.72
C GLU A 50 18.74 -9.92 16.06
N TYR A 51 18.62 -8.60 15.96
CA TYR A 51 17.36 -7.89 16.11
C TYR A 51 16.29 -8.38 15.09
N ILE A 52 16.68 -8.56 13.81
CA ILE A 52 15.80 -9.09 12.77
C ILE A 52 15.39 -10.55 13.07
N GLU A 53 16.32 -11.40 13.54
CA GLU A 53 15.97 -12.77 13.95
C GLU A 53 14.94 -12.76 15.08
N GLY A 54 15.10 -11.89 16.08
CA GLY A 54 14.13 -11.71 17.15
C GLY A 54 12.75 -11.23 16.72
N MET A 55 12.62 -10.65 15.52
CA MET A 55 11.34 -10.27 14.91
C MET A 55 10.64 -11.43 14.17
N LYS A 56 11.43 -12.40 13.67
CA LYS A 56 10.88 -13.56 12.96
C LYS A 56 9.99 -14.38 13.88
N GLY A 57 8.88 -14.88 13.36
CA GLY A 57 7.86 -15.58 14.16
C GLY A 57 6.96 -14.68 15.03
N LYS A 58 7.42 -13.48 15.43
CA LYS A 58 6.64 -12.51 16.22
C LYS A 58 5.95 -11.45 15.36
N ARG A 59 6.43 -11.23 14.14
CA ARG A 59 5.93 -10.21 13.21
C ARG A 59 5.66 -10.80 11.84
N PRO A 60 4.67 -10.28 11.08
CA PRO A 60 4.43 -10.71 9.70
C PRO A 60 5.68 -10.52 8.82
N ALA A 61 5.92 -11.46 7.88
CA ALA A 61 7.06 -11.42 6.97
C ALA A 61 7.20 -10.07 6.22
N ALA A 62 6.08 -9.42 5.88
CA ALA A 62 6.09 -8.10 5.26
C ALA A 62 6.73 -7.03 6.15
N SER A 63 6.46 -7.07 7.47
CA SER A 63 7.03 -6.13 8.45
C SER A 63 8.52 -6.39 8.66
N VAL A 64 8.92 -7.66 8.76
CA VAL A 64 10.34 -8.07 8.87
C VAL A 64 11.12 -7.63 7.63
N ASN A 65 10.59 -7.87 6.43
CA ASN A 65 11.23 -7.47 5.17
C ASN A 65 11.36 -5.94 5.06
N LEU A 66 10.39 -5.21 5.58
CA LEU A 66 10.45 -3.75 5.62
C LEU A 66 11.49 -3.25 6.63
N ALA A 67 11.63 -3.91 7.79
CA ALA A 67 12.69 -3.63 8.74
C ALA A 67 14.09 -3.90 8.14
N ILE A 68 14.26 -5.02 7.43
CA ILE A 68 15.51 -5.34 6.71
C ILE A 68 15.85 -4.25 5.69
N ALA A 69 14.89 -3.82 4.88
CA ALA A 69 15.09 -2.77 3.88
C ALA A 69 15.47 -1.43 4.55
N ALA A 70 14.79 -1.07 5.65
CA ALA A 70 15.07 0.13 6.42
C ALA A 70 16.49 0.13 7.00
N GLY A 71 16.90 -0.98 7.61
CA GLY A 71 18.25 -1.13 8.18
C GLY A 71 19.33 -1.09 7.11
N LYS A 72 19.17 -1.85 6.01
CA LYS A 72 20.13 -1.79 4.88
C LYS A 72 20.33 -0.34 4.39
N ALA A 73 19.24 0.39 4.19
CA ALA A 73 19.30 1.80 3.78
C ALA A 73 19.99 2.66 4.84
N ALA A 74 19.66 2.48 6.12
CA ALA A 74 20.23 3.25 7.21
C ALA A 74 21.74 3.07 7.35
N PHE A 75 22.22 1.83 7.33
CA PHE A 75 23.66 1.53 7.42
C PHE A 75 24.43 2.10 6.25
N VAL A 76 23.95 1.91 5.00
CA VAL A 76 24.60 2.44 3.80
C VAL A 76 24.65 3.97 3.83
N GLN A 77 23.54 4.63 4.16
CA GLN A 77 23.49 6.10 4.22
C GLN A 77 24.33 6.67 5.37
N ALA A 78 24.38 5.98 6.52
CA ALA A 78 25.24 6.39 7.63
C ALA A 78 26.73 6.28 7.26
N ALA A 79 27.14 5.20 6.61
CA ALA A 79 28.49 4.98 6.12
C ALA A 79 28.90 6.04 5.09
N GLN A 80 28.01 6.37 4.15
CA GLN A 80 28.26 7.43 3.17
C GLN A 80 28.43 8.81 3.82
N ARG A 81 27.57 9.15 4.80
CA ARG A 81 27.70 10.42 5.56
C ARG A 81 28.98 10.47 6.40
N ALA A 82 29.49 9.32 6.86
CA ALA A 82 30.76 9.22 7.58
C ALA A 82 31.99 9.27 6.66
N GLY A 83 31.83 9.41 5.35
CA GLY A 83 32.94 9.45 4.39
C GLY A 83 33.63 8.09 4.22
N MET A 84 32.91 6.97 4.38
CA MET A 84 33.48 5.63 4.20
C MET A 84 33.99 5.43 2.76
N GLU A 85 35.17 4.84 2.61
CA GLU A 85 35.78 4.59 1.31
C GLU A 85 35.00 3.56 0.48
N ALA A 86 35.09 3.64 -0.85
CA ALA A 86 34.35 2.79 -1.78
C ALA A 86 34.53 1.28 -1.50
N ARG A 87 35.76 0.86 -1.17
CA ARG A 87 36.07 -0.53 -0.85
C ARG A 87 35.37 -0.99 0.44
N GLU A 88 35.41 -0.18 1.49
CA GLU A 88 34.73 -0.48 2.76
C GLU A 88 33.21 -0.49 2.61
N LEU A 89 32.67 0.44 1.80
CA LEU A 89 31.23 0.51 1.48
C LEU A 89 30.78 -0.74 0.72
N THR A 90 31.61 -1.31 -0.15
CA THR A 90 31.34 -2.56 -0.86
C THR A 90 31.28 -3.74 0.12
N LEU A 91 32.22 -3.82 1.06
CA LEU A 91 32.21 -4.85 2.11
C LEU A 91 30.97 -4.75 3.01
N LEU A 92 30.59 -3.52 3.40
CA LEU A 92 29.37 -3.27 4.17
C LEU A 92 28.12 -3.74 3.42
N LYS A 93 28.00 -3.41 2.13
CA LYS A 93 26.88 -3.86 1.29
C LYS A 93 26.86 -5.38 1.15
N GLY A 94 28.02 -6.02 1.04
CA GLY A 94 28.17 -7.49 1.03
C GLY A 94 27.61 -8.10 2.32
N ALA A 95 28.07 -7.63 3.49
CA ALA A 95 27.57 -8.10 4.78
C ALA A 95 26.04 -7.90 4.94
N LEU A 96 25.53 -6.75 4.50
CA LEU A 96 24.10 -6.46 4.54
C LEU A 96 23.30 -7.34 3.54
N SER A 97 23.91 -7.84 2.47
CA SER A 97 23.23 -8.71 1.49
C SER A 97 22.82 -10.05 2.09
N GLU A 98 23.56 -10.54 3.09
CA GLU A 98 23.26 -11.78 3.82
C GLU A 98 21.93 -11.72 4.58
N LEU A 99 21.43 -10.53 4.91
CA LEU A 99 20.11 -10.35 5.50
C LEU A 99 19.02 -10.62 4.43
N ARG A 100 18.60 -11.88 4.34
CA ARG A 100 17.62 -12.32 3.33
C ARG A 100 16.19 -11.99 3.76
N ASN A 101 15.40 -11.56 2.79
CA ASN A 101 13.97 -11.36 2.99
C ASN A 101 13.28 -12.70 3.32
N MET A 102 12.33 -12.65 4.25
CA MET A 102 11.43 -13.78 4.49
C MET A 102 10.55 -14.02 3.25
N ARG A 103 10.32 -15.29 2.90
CA ARG A 103 9.30 -15.65 1.91
C ARG A 103 7.94 -15.13 2.40
N ARG A 104 7.28 -14.33 1.59
CA ARG A 104 5.87 -13.99 1.82
C ARG A 104 5.05 -15.20 1.40
N GLN A 105 4.30 -15.77 2.32
CA GLN A 105 3.19 -16.61 1.91
C GLN A 105 2.22 -15.70 1.13
N ALA A 106 1.75 -16.18 -0.02
CA ALA A 106 0.70 -15.50 -0.74
C ALA A 106 -0.54 -15.53 0.18
N ALA A 107 -0.80 -14.41 0.86
CA ALA A 107 -2.04 -14.28 1.61
C ALA A 107 -3.20 -14.35 0.61
N ASP A 108 -4.25 -15.07 0.95
CA ASP A 108 -5.49 -14.99 0.21
C ASP A 108 -5.96 -13.55 0.27
N VAL A 109 -6.10 -12.96 -0.92
CA VAL A 109 -6.52 -11.58 -0.99
C VAL A 109 -8.01 -11.57 -0.71
N ALA A 110 -8.38 -11.11 0.48
CA ALA A 110 -9.76 -10.99 0.89
C ALA A 110 -10.51 -10.11 -0.13
N THR A 111 -11.60 -10.65 -0.65
CA THR A 111 -12.58 -9.91 -1.47
C THR A 111 -13.91 -9.83 -0.72
N ILE A 112 -14.81 -8.98 -1.18
CA ILE A 112 -16.20 -8.93 -0.71
C ILE A 112 -17.14 -9.32 -1.84
N THR A 113 -18.14 -10.14 -1.50
CA THR A 113 -19.21 -10.50 -2.43
C THR A 113 -20.12 -9.29 -2.72
N PRO A 114 -20.94 -9.34 -3.79
CA PRO A 114 -21.94 -8.30 -4.05
C PRO A 114 -22.90 -8.07 -2.87
N ALA A 115 -23.34 -9.13 -2.19
CA ALA A 115 -24.21 -9.04 -1.02
C ALA A 115 -23.51 -8.38 0.18
N GLU A 116 -22.26 -8.75 0.47
CA GLU A 116 -21.46 -8.11 1.52
C GLU A 116 -21.20 -6.64 1.22
N ARG A 117 -20.99 -6.29 -0.07
CA ARG A 117 -20.82 -4.90 -0.50
C ARG A 117 -22.06 -4.06 -0.20
N VAL A 118 -23.25 -4.54 -0.55
CA VAL A 118 -24.51 -3.85 -0.26
C VAL A 118 -24.66 -3.66 1.25
N LYS A 119 -24.46 -4.72 2.03
CA LYS A 119 -24.54 -4.68 3.50
C LYS A 119 -23.54 -3.70 4.11
N LEU A 120 -22.29 -3.70 3.62
CA LEU A 120 -21.26 -2.79 4.09
C LEU A 120 -21.60 -1.33 3.75
N PHE A 121 -21.96 -1.04 2.52
CA PHE A 121 -22.24 0.33 2.08
C PHE A 121 -23.47 0.90 2.77
N SER A 122 -24.51 0.11 3.03
CA SER A 122 -25.69 0.54 3.78
C SER A 122 -25.35 0.88 5.24
N ALA A 123 -24.32 0.30 5.80
CA ALA A 123 -23.88 0.53 7.18
C ALA A 123 -22.94 1.76 7.34
N LEU A 124 -22.49 2.38 6.23
CA LEU A 124 -21.62 3.55 6.26
C LEU A 124 -22.41 4.86 6.36
N PRO A 125 -21.88 5.87 7.07
CA PRO A 125 -22.38 7.24 6.98
C PRO A 125 -22.40 7.72 5.52
N LEU A 126 -23.39 8.53 5.14
CA LEU A 126 -23.64 8.89 3.73
C LEU A 126 -22.38 9.37 3.00
N ARG A 127 -21.64 10.32 3.55
CA ARG A 127 -20.41 10.85 2.94
C ARG A 127 -19.33 9.80 2.74
N VAL A 128 -19.12 8.94 3.75
CA VAL A 128 -18.14 7.84 3.65
C VAL A 128 -18.60 6.78 2.66
N ARG A 129 -19.92 6.52 2.59
CA ARG A 129 -20.52 5.62 1.60
C ARG A 129 -20.25 6.08 0.17
N LEU A 130 -20.48 7.35 -0.14
CA LEU A 130 -20.24 7.90 -1.48
C LEU A 130 -18.76 7.82 -1.87
N ILE A 131 -17.86 8.07 -0.93
CA ILE A 131 -16.42 7.87 -1.14
C ILE A 131 -16.11 6.38 -1.38
N ALA A 132 -16.71 5.46 -0.62
CA ALA A 132 -16.50 4.01 -0.77
C ALA A 132 -17.09 3.48 -2.10
N GLU A 133 -18.24 3.99 -2.54
CA GLU A 133 -18.83 3.68 -3.84
C GLU A 133 -17.92 4.16 -4.99
N CYS A 134 -17.36 5.38 -4.87
CA CYS A 134 -16.41 5.92 -5.83
C CYS A 134 -15.11 5.09 -5.87
N LEU A 135 -14.57 4.72 -4.71
CA LEU A 135 -13.42 3.80 -4.61
C LEU A 135 -13.68 2.46 -5.30
N TYR A 136 -14.87 1.90 -5.10
CA TYR A 136 -15.24 0.63 -5.71
C TYR A 136 -15.41 0.77 -7.22
N GLN A 137 -16.18 1.76 -7.73
CA GLN A 137 -16.40 1.92 -9.17
C GLN A 137 -15.10 2.13 -9.95
N THR A 138 -14.19 2.96 -9.41
CA THR A 138 -12.93 3.33 -10.06
C THR A 138 -11.79 2.36 -9.81
N GLY A 139 -11.89 1.52 -8.79
CA GLY A 139 -10.75 0.74 -8.28
C GLY A 139 -9.58 1.60 -7.82
N ALA A 140 -9.81 2.86 -7.49
CA ALA A 140 -8.77 3.82 -7.12
C ALA A 140 -8.17 3.53 -5.74
N ARG A 141 -6.97 4.10 -5.49
CA ARG A 141 -6.43 4.15 -4.14
C ARG A 141 -7.16 5.21 -3.32
N VAL A 142 -7.31 4.98 -2.02
CA VAL A 142 -7.99 5.95 -1.16
C VAL A 142 -7.37 7.36 -1.23
N SER A 143 -6.04 7.45 -1.36
CA SER A 143 -5.34 8.73 -1.51
C SER A 143 -5.68 9.46 -2.81
N GLU A 144 -5.94 8.73 -3.90
CA GLU A 144 -6.34 9.29 -5.19
C GLU A 144 -7.74 9.90 -5.09
N ILE A 145 -8.67 9.21 -4.43
CA ILE A 145 -10.07 9.68 -4.29
C ILE A 145 -10.20 10.84 -3.30
N VAL A 146 -9.58 10.76 -2.11
CA VAL A 146 -9.69 11.86 -1.15
C VAL A 146 -8.97 13.14 -1.59
N GLY A 147 -7.97 13.01 -2.48
CA GLY A 147 -7.25 14.14 -3.08
C GLY A 147 -7.84 14.61 -4.42
N LEU A 148 -8.96 14.02 -4.86
CA LEU A 148 -9.58 14.38 -6.14
C LEU A 148 -10.17 15.79 -6.08
N ARG A 149 -9.75 16.63 -7.01
CA ARG A 149 -10.24 18.01 -7.13
C ARG A 149 -11.42 18.06 -8.11
N ARG A 150 -12.25 19.09 -8.01
CA ARG A 150 -13.40 19.27 -8.91
C ARG A 150 -12.99 19.53 -10.36
N ASP A 151 -11.90 20.26 -10.57
CA ASP A 151 -11.33 20.52 -11.91
C ASP A 151 -10.71 19.27 -12.57
N HIS A 152 -10.58 18.17 -11.83
CA HIS A 152 -10.20 16.87 -12.37
C HIS A 152 -11.39 16.03 -12.85
N VAL A 153 -12.60 16.55 -12.81
CA VAL A 153 -13.81 15.85 -13.26
C VAL A 153 -14.27 16.44 -14.58
N LYS A 154 -14.47 15.58 -15.59
CA LYS A 154 -15.05 15.92 -16.87
C LYS A 154 -16.39 15.21 -17.04
N VAL A 155 -17.38 15.92 -17.58
CA VAL A 155 -18.71 15.38 -17.86
C VAL A 155 -19.00 15.51 -19.35
N ASN A 156 -18.83 14.41 -20.10
CA ASN A 156 -19.04 14.34 -21.54
C ASN A 156 -19.81 13.06 -21.87
N GLY A 157 -21.14 13.05 -21.64
CA GLY A 157 -21.97 11.84 -21.80
C GLY A 157 -21.72 10.78 -20.70
N HIS A 158 -20.55 10.78 -20.08
CA HIS A 158 -20.16 10.00 -18.92
C HIS A 158 -19.29 10.87 -17.98
N VAL A 159 -19.05 10.40 -16.76
CA VAL A 159 -18.27 11.15 -15.76
C VAL A 159 -16.89 10.54 -15.66
N GLU A 160 -15.89 11.28 -16.12
CA GLU A 160 -14.48 10.91 -16.09
C GLU A 160 -13.76 11.62 -14.93
N LEU A 161 -12.94 10.87 -14.21
CA LEU A 161 -12.13 11.34 -13.12
C LEU A 161 -10.65 11.21 -13.50
N ARG A 162 -9.91 12.31 -13.49
CA ARG A 162 -8.47 12.33 -13.66
C ARG A 162 -7.79 12.10 -12.32
N LEU A 163 -7.18 10.93 -12.14
CA LEU A 163 -6.57 10.47 -10.89
C LEU A 163 -5.06 10.56 -10.95
N PHE A 164 -4.45 11.05 -9.89
CA PHE A 164 -3.00 11.18 -9.75
C PHE A 164 -2.44 10.17 -8.74
N GLY A 165 -1.63 9.24 -9.24
CA GLY A 165 -1.00 8.20 -8.45
C GLY A 165 0.40 8.58 -7.93
N LYS A 166 1.08 7.61 -7.31
CA LYS A 166 2.47 7.79 -6.84
C LYS A 166 3.40 8.12 -8.01
N GLY A 167 4.19 9.19 -7.85
CA GLY A 167 5.12 9.67 -8.89
C GLY A 167 4.41 10.44 -10.00
N SER A 168 3.29 11.11 -9.67
CA SER A 168 2.49 11.93 -10.61
C SER A 168 2.00 11.18 -11.85
N LYS A 169 1.91 9.85 -11.78
CA LYS A 169 1.32 9.05 -12.86
C LYS A 169 -0.18 9.33 -12.92
N GLU A 170 -0.59 9.90 -14.03
CA GLU A 170 -1.97 10.21 -14.34
C GLU A 170 -2.68 9.00 -14.94
N ARG A 171 -3.95 8.82 -14.60
CA ARG A 171 -4.86 7.87 -15.21
C ARG A 171 -6.30 8.35 -15.13
N GLU A 172 -7.11 7.90 -16.03
CA GLU A 172 -8.54 8.16 -16.05
C GLU A 172 -9.32 7.00 -15.44
N ALA A 173 -10.44 7.33 -14.82
CA ALA A 173 -11.41 6.37 -14.31
C ALA A 173 -12.82 6.96 -14.46
N THR A 174 -13.82 6.08 -14.58
CA THR A 174 -15.20 6.50 -14.82
C THR A 174 -16.08 6.14 -13.63
N ILE A 175 -17.03 7.01 -13.31
CA ILE A 175 -18.12 6.73 -12.39
C ILE A 175 -19.47 6.93 -13.07
N THR A 176 -20.53 6.37 -12.48
CA THR A 176 -21.88 6.57 -12.99
C THR A 176 -22.36 8.00 -12.73
N ALA A 177 -23.16 8.55 -13.66
CA ALA A 177 -23.77 9.87 -13.49
C ALA A 177 -24.61 9.97 -12.21
N GLY A 178 -25.34 8.89 -11.86
CA GLY A 178 -26.13 8.83 -10.62
C GLY A 178 -25.28 8.93 -9.35
N LEU A 179 -24.08 8.31 -9.33
CA LEU A 179 -23.16 8.49 -8.20
C LEU A 179 -22.64 9.92 -8.16
N TYR A 180 -22.27 10.49 -9.28
CA TYR A 180 -21.76 11.87 -9.36
C TYR A 180 -22.81 12.89 -8.89
N ALA A 181 -24.06 12.77 -9.33
CA ALA A 181 -25.14 13.63 -8.87
C ALA A 181 -25.34 13.57 -7.34
N ARG A 182 -25.30 12.37 -6.75
CA ARG A 182 -25.36 12.19 -5.29
C ARG A 182 -24.16 12.80 -4.57
N ILE A 183 -22.98 12.75 -5.16
CA ILE A 183 -21.77 13.38 -4.63
C ILE A 183 -21.98 14.90 -4.59
N LEU A 184 -22.38 15.51 -5.71
CA LEU A 184 -22.59 16.95 -5.79
C LEU A 184 -23.67 17.45 -4.81
N ALA A 185 -24.75 16.67 -4.62
CA ALA A 185 -25.81 17.00 -3.65
C ALA A 185 -25.38 16.86 -2.19
N THR A 186 -24.31 16.12 -1.90
CA THR A 186 -23.91 15.79 -0.53
C THR A 186 -22.70 16.59 -0.04
N PHE A 187 -21.78 16.90 -0.94
CA PHE A 187 -20.55 17.62 -0.59
C PHE A 187 -20.65 19.09 -1.01
N PRO A 188 -20.34 20.03 -0.10
CA PRO A 188 -20.36 21.45 -0.40
C PRO A 188 -19.33 21.80 -1.49
N ASP A 189 -19.55 22.92 -2.14
CA ASP A 189 -18.61 23.43 -3.13
C ASP A 189 -17.25 23.75 -2.52
N GLY A 190 -16.20 23.57 -3.30
CA GLY A 190 -14.83 23.76 -2.88
C GLY A 190 -13.86 23.14 -3.86
N ASP A 191 -12.58 23.22 -3.56
CA ASP A 191 -11.48 22.71 -4.41
C ASP A 191 -11.53 21.19 -4.62
N TYR A 192 -11.87 20.46 -3.55
CA TYR A 192 -11.91 18.99 -3.58
C TYR A 192 -13.32 18.50 -3.89
N LEU A 193 -13.41 17.37 -4.59
CA LEU A 193 -14.69 16.71 -4.85
C LEU A 193 -15.32 16.18 -3.54
N PHE A 194 -14.49 15.71 -2.61
CA PHE A 194 -14.90 15.19 -1.32
C PHE A 194 -14.37 16.08 -0.20
N THR A 195 -15.20 16.95 0.32
CA THR A 195 -14.82 17.90 1.37
C THR A 195 -15.48 17.55 2.72
N THR A 196 -14.76 17.83 3.79
CA THR A 196 -15.33 17.91 5.15
C THR A 196 -16.18 19.17 5.30
N ASP A 197 -16.93 19.31 6.40
CA ASP A 197 -17.72 20.53 6.68
C ASP A 197 -16.85 21.79 6.78
N ARG A 198 -15.54 21.64 6.97
CA ARG A 198 -14.57 22.74 7.02
C ARG A 198 -13.90 23.02 5.65
N GLY A 199 -14.40 22.43 4.56
CA GLY A 199 -13.85 22.59 3.21
C GLY A 199 -12.54 21.85 2.95
N ASN A 200 -12.01 21.08 3.89
CA ASN A 200 -10.75 20.33 3.71
C ASN A 200 -10.98 18.96 3.08
N ALA A 201 -9.98 18.42 2.38
CA ALA A 201 -9.98 17.05 1.94
C ALA A 201 -10.06 16.07 3.12
N TYR A 202 -10.71 14.92 2.92
CA TYR A 202 -10.72 13.86 3.91
C TYR A 202 -9.33 13.24 4.09
N ARG A 203 -8.99 12.87 5.32
CA ARG A 203 -7.79 12.07 5.58
C ARG A 203 -8.02 10.62 5.18
N ARG A 204 -7.09 10.04 4.39
CA ARG A 204 -7.16 8.64 3.97
C ARG A 204 -7.35 7.65 5.13
N THR A 205 -6.70 7.94 6.27
CA THR A 205 -6.78 7.11 7.47
C THR A 205 -8.17 7.12 8.09
N TYR A 206 -8.88 8.25 8.04
CA TYR A 206 -10.26 8.36 8.50
C TYR A 206 -11.17 7.46 7.65
N ILE A 207 -11.13 7.61 6.34
CA ILE A 207 -11.96 6.80 5.42
C ILE A 207 -11.70 5.30 5.59
N THR A 208 -10.42 4.90 5.63
CA THR A 208 -10.05 3.49 5.83
C THR A 208 -10.57 2.95 7.15
N ARG A 209 -10.48 3.72 8.23
CA ARG A 209 -10.95 3.33 9.55
C ARG A 209 -12.48 3.21 9.62
N GLU A 210 -13.22 4.12 9.01
CA GLU A 210 -14.69 4.06 9.00
C GLU A 210 -15.19 2.84 8.19
N ILE A 211 -14.55 2.53 7.05
CA ILE A 211 -14.87 1.31 6.27
C ILE A 211 -14.58 0.06 7.12
N ASP A 212 -13.41 -0.03 7.74
CA ASP A 212 -13.04 -1.19 8.57
C ASP A 212 -13.96 -1.36 9.79
N ARG A 213 -14.32 -0.25 10.46
CA ARG A 213 -15.24 -0.27 11.60
C ARG A 213 -16.63 -0.79 11.18
N ALA A 214 -17.17 -0.29 10.08
CA ALA A 214 -18.45 -0.73 9.55
C ALA A 214 -18.40 -2.22 9.16
N ALA A 215 -17.33 -2.65 8.47
CA ALA A 215 -17.16 -4.04 8.05
C ALA A 215 -17.11 -5.00 9.24
N ARG A 216 -16.33 -4.69 10.27
CA ARG A 216 -16.28 -5.50 11.51
C ARG A 216 -17.66 -5.65 12.15
N ARG A 217 -18.45 -4.56 12.14
CA ARG A 217 -19.80 -4.57 12.72
C ARG A 217 -20.77 -5.42 11.92
N VAL A 218 -20.78 -5.37 10.59
CA VAL A 218 -21.83 -5.99 9.76
C VAL A 218 -21.38 -7.25 9.02
N LEU A 219 -20.06 -7.47 8.88
CA LEU A 219 -19.49 -8.65 8.21
C LEU A 219 -18.65 -9.53 9.16
N GLY A 220 -18.41 -9.08 10.41
CA GLY A 220 -17.58 -9.81 11.39
C GLY A 220 -16.08 -9.86 11.04
N ARG A 221 -15.63 -9.17 9.99
CA ARG A 221 -14.25 -9.20 9.51
C ARG A 221 -13.75 -7.83 9.05
N SER A 222 -12.43 -7.68 8.96
CA SER A 222 -11.81 -6.45 8.46
C SER A 222 -11.97 -6.32 6.94
N VAL A 223 -12.42 -5.15 6.49
CA VAL A 223 -12.41 -4.74 5.08
C VAL A 223 -11.80 -3.34 4.99
N THR A 224 -10.78 -3.19 4.18
CA THR A 224 -10.11 -1.90 3.94
C THR A 224 -10.45 -1.38 2.55
N ALA A 225 -10.13 -0.12 2.28
CA ALA A 225 -10.23 0.45 0.93
C ALA A 225 -9.43 -0.37 -0.11
N HIS A 226 -8.37 -1.05 0.33
CA HIS A 226 -7.59 -1.93 -0.54
C HIS A 226 -8.35 -3.20 -0.92
N VAL A 227 -9.10 -3.77 0.02
CA VAL A 227 -10.00 -4.90 -0.23
C VAL A 227 -11.10 -4.51 -1.21
N LEU A 228 -11.70 -3.31 -1.10
CA LEU A 228 -12.69 -2.82 -2.09
C LEU A 228 -12.10 -2.75 -3.49
N ARG A 229 -10.88 -2.25 -3.63
CA ARG A 229 -10.17 -2.18 -4.91
C ARG A 229 -9.88 -3.58 -5.47
N HIS A 230 -9.47 -4.54 -4.64
CA HIS A 230 -9.25 -5.92 -5.07
C HIS A 230 -10.55 -6.59 -5.51
N SER A 231 -11.63 -6.42 -4.74
CA SER A 231 -12.95 -6.93 -5.10
C SER A 231 -13.43 -6.40 -6.45
N ARG A 232 -13.17 -5.11 -6.74
CA ARG A 232 -13.49 -4.53 -8.04
C ARG A 232 -12.66 -5.12 -9.16
N ALA A 233 -11.36 -5.35 -8.92
CA ALA A 233 -10.50 -5.99 -9.91
C ALA A 233 -10.98 -7.40 -10.25
N THR A 234 -11.26 -8.20 -9.23
CA THR A 234 -11.78 -9.56 -9.37
C THR A 234 -13.11 -9.57 -10.12
N ASP A 235 -14.11 -8.77 -9.68
CA ASP A 235 -15.42 -8.63 -10.35
C ASP A 235 -15.29 -8.27 -11.85
N LEU A 236 -14.39 -7.36 -12.19
CA LEU A 236 -14.18 -6.98 -13.59
C LEU A 236 -13.49 -8.07 -14.41
N ILE A 237 -12.52 -8.77 -13.84
CA ILE A 237 -11.81 -9.84 -14.53
C ILE A 237 -12.76 -11.03 -14.76
N GLU A 238 -13.52 -11.46 -13.75
CA GLU A 238 -14.52 -12.53 -13.86
C GLU A 238 -15.57 -12.23 -14.93
N ARG A 239 -16.05 -10.98 -15.00
CA ARG A 239 -17.09 -10.58 -15.96
C ARG A 239 -16.58 -10.34 -17.37
N THR A 240 -15.33 -9.96 -17.57
CA THR A 240 -14.83 -9.49 -18.87
C THR A 240 -13.69 -10.32 -19.44
N GLY A 241 -12.99 -11.13 -18.63
CA GLY A 241 -11.76 -11.85 -19.02
C GLY A 241 -10.56 -10.92 -19.31
N LYS A 242 -10.73 -9.59 -19.23
CA LYS A 242 -9.75 -8.58 -19.75
C LYS A 242 -8.71 -8.18 -18.67
N VAL A 243 -7.83 -9.09 -18.28
CA VAL A 243 -6.79 -8.85 -17.24
C VAL A 243 -5.94 -7.60 -17.53
N LYS A 244 -5.45 -7.45 -18.78
CA LYS A 244 -4.65 -6.28 -19.18
C LYS A 244 -5.41 -4.97 -19.05
N GLY A 245 -6.69 -4.94 -19.43
CA GLY A 245 -7.56 -3.78 -19.30
C GLY A 245 -7.77 -3.37 -17.87
N VAL A 246 -8.05 -4.35 -16.99
CA VAL A 246 -8.22 -4.13 -15.55
C VAL A 246 -6.91 -3.66 -14.90
N SER A 247 -5.77 -4.25 -15.26
CA SER A 247 -4.45 -3.83 -14.75
C SER A 247 -4.15 -2.36 -15.10
N ARG A 248 -4.45 -1.95 -16.32
CA ARG A 248 -4.30 -0.56 -16.79
C ARG A 248 -5.25 0.37 -16.04
N MET A 249 -6.53 0.00 -15.91
CA MET A 249 -7.53 0.77 -15.15
C MET A 249 -7.10 1.00 -13.70
N LEU A 250 -6.51 -0.02 -13.07
CA LEU A 250 -6.01 0.08 -11.71
C LEU A 250 -4.70 0.88 -11.60
N GLY A 251 -3.97 1.08 -12.69
CA GLY A 251 -2.64 1.72 -12.67
C GLY A 251 -1.61 0.85 -11.95
N HIS A 252 -1.62 -0.47 -12.19
CA HIS A 252 -0.58 -1.35 -11.71
C HIS A 252 0.68 -1.18 -12.57
N ALA A 253 1.85 -1.06 -11.94
CA ALA A 253 3.13 -0.95 -12.64
C ALA A 253 3.52 -2.26 -13.36
N SER A 254 2.91 -3.40 -12.98
CA SER A 254 3.16 -4.73 -13.55
C SER A 254 1.85 -5.51 -13.62
N GLU A 255 1.57 -6.10 -14.78
CA GLU A 255 0.46 -7.03 -14.99
C GLU A 255 0.53 -8.24 -14.04
N ALA A 256 1.74 -8.68 -13.69
CA ALA A 256 1.96 -9.75 -12.72
C ALA A 256 1.31 -9.46 -11.35
N THR A 257 1.14 -8.18 -11.00
CA THR A 257 0.42 -7.81 -9.77
C THR A 257 -1.07 -8.15 -9.89
N THR A 258 -1.68 -7.95 -11.04
CA THR A 258 -3.09 -8.29 -11.30
C THR A 258 -3.27 -9.80 -11.47
N LEU A 259 -2.36 -10.46 -12.19
CA LEU A 259 -2.39 -11.92 -12.39
C LEU A 259 -2.28 -12.70 -11.08
N ARG A 260 -1.54 -12.23 -10.08
CA ARG A 260 -1.45 -12.89 -8.76
C ARG A 260 -2.80 -13.02 -8.05
N TYR A 261 -3.77 -12.19 -8.38
CA TYR A 261 -5.12 -12.23 -7.83
C TYR A 261 -6.03 -13.17 -8.62
N TYR A 262 -5.73 -13.40 -9.90
CA TYR A 262 -6.53 -14.23 -10.80
C TYR A 262 -6.13 -15.71 -10.76
N VAL A 263 -4.82 -16.02 -10.77
CA VAL A 263 -4.28 -17.41 -10.83
C VAL A 263 -4.69 -18.30 -9.66
N LYS A 264 -5.14 -17.72 -8.53
CA LYS A 264 -5.65 -18.50 -7.39
C LYS A 264 -7.12 -18.94 -7.51
N GLN A 265 -7.88 -18.42 -8.46
CA GLN A 265 -9.30 -18.75 -8.63
C GLN A 265 -9.61 -19.61 -9.86
N SER A 266 -8.67 -19.81 -10.74
CA SER A 266 -8.89 -20.57 -11.96
C SER A 266 -8.16 -21.91 -11.91
N LEU A 267 -8.91 -22.90 -12.03
CA LEU A 267 -8.77 -24.35 -12.23
C LEU A 267 -9.19 -25.13 -10.98
N THR A 268 -10.47 -25.41 -10.90
CA THR A 268 -11.01 -26.52 -10.10
C THR A 268 -10.59 -27.84 -10.75
N GLU A 269 -10.47 -28.92 -9.98
CA GLU A 269 -10.18 -30.26 -10.53
C GLU A 269 -11.17 -30.68 -11.63
N GLU A 270 -12.41 -30.17 -11.63
CA GLU A 270 -13.40 -30.38 -12.67
C GLU A 270 -13.01 -29.73 -14.01
N GLU A 271 -12.50 -28.49 -14.00
CA GLU A 271 -12.07 -27.78 -15.21
C GLU A 271 -10.78 -28.37 -15.82
N LEU A 272 -9.99 -29.08 -15.03
CA LEU A 272 -8.79 -29.80 -15.52
C LEU A 272 -9.16 -31.16 -16.12
N SER A 273 -10.33 -31.72 -15.81
CA SER A 273 -10.79 -33.03 -16.33
C SER A 273 -11.62 -32.95 -17.61
N GLU A 274 -12.13 -31.77 -17.99
CA GLU A 274 -12.89 -31.59 -19.25
C GLU A 274 -12.04 -31.45 -20.51
N GLY A 275 -10.72 -31.58 -20.42
CA GLY A 275 -9.77 -31.45 -21.53
C GLY A 275 -9.03 -32.73 -21.93
N VAL A 276 -9.47 -33.92 -21.50
CA VAL A 276 -8.88 -35.22 -21.87
C VAL A 276 -9.89 -36.08 -22.62
#